data_8994ddc3200c55c8404b53b927778512
#
_entry.id   8994ddc3200c55c8404b53b927778512
#
_cell.length_a   1.000
_cell.length_b   1.000
_cell.length_c   1.000
_cell.angle_alpha   90.00
_cell.angle_beta   90.00
_cell.angle_gamma   90.00
#
_symmetry.space_group_name_H-M   'P 1'
#
loop_
_entity.id
_entity.type
_entity.pdbx_description
1 polymer ?
#
loop_
_entity_poly.entity_id
_entity_poly.type
_entity_poly.pdbx_seq_one_letter_code
_entity_poly.pdbx_strand_id
1 'polypeptide(L)'
;MKNRYRLLFLIAVLGGVYLSVMYINPYSGVAALSEMILQLSGSRGRFALGFSYSDLVDFGMRLFPEFIFELYAGIMLYRHFCTASIYIFSRYPYRVKWYIREAGHLGGAVCIFNLILLAVTILTSAGRYELQIDSAGIVLMAYHFLIHSLWIYAMALSVNLLAIYFGSNTAYGLVISVQLVCIALLNLMDWLVRYYDGGKLSYEKVIKWNPIAHLVLAWHSSSIESVSQVLTSPYMQVDLKCSLIMLLLFGIIMTSIGAFIVKEYDLLVSDLEAEVP
;
A
#
# COMPACT_ATOMS: atom_id res chain seq x y z
N MET A 1 -15.93 10.60 16.63
CA MET A 1 -15.17 10.88 15.38
C MET A 1 -13.87 11.63 15.61
N LYS A 2 -13.82 12.75 16.37
CA LYS A 2 -12.63 13.60 16.56
C LYS A 2 -11.37 12.86 17.04
N ASN A 3 -11.50 11.89 17.94
CA ASN A 3 -10.36 11.11 18.46
C ASN A 3 -9.78 10.12 17.46
N ARG A 4 -10.55 9.66 16.48
CA ARG A 4 -10.13 8.67 15.48
C ARG A 4 -9.16 9.27 14.47
N TYR A 5 -9.43 10.48 13.98
CA TYR A 5 -8.50 11.20 13.08
C TYR A 5 -7.19 11.57 13.78
N ARG A 6 -7.24 11.86 15.10
CA ARG A 6 -6.03 12.11 15.89
C ARG A 6 -5.11 10.88 15.94
N LEU A 7 -5.68 9.68 16.07
CA LEU A 7 -4.91 8.45 16.09
C LEU A 7 -4.28 8.17 14.73
N LEU A 8 -5.03 8.32 13.63
CA LEU A 8 -4.48 8.18 12.27
C LEU A 8 -3.35 9.18 11.99
N PHE A 9 -3.51 10.42 12.44
CA PHE A 9 -2.44 11.43 12.36
C PHE A 9 -1.20 11.00 13.16
N LEU A 10 -1.37 10.52 14.38
CA LEU A 10 -0.27 10.04 15.22
C LEU A 10 0.46 8.85 14.56
N ILE A 11 -0.29 7.89 14.01
CA ILE A 11 0.27 6.73 13.29
C ILE A 11 1.09 7.22 12.08
N ALA A 12 0.58 8.18 11.31
CA ALA A 12 1.29 8.73 10.16
C ALA A 12 2.59 9.44 10.57
N VAL A 13 2.56 10.23 11.64
CA VAL A 13 3.75 10.94 12.15
C VAL A 13 4.78 9.95 12.68
N LEU A 14 4.39 9.02 13.56
CA LEU A 14 5.31 8.01 14.10
C LEU A 14 5.85 7.10 13.00
N GLY A 15 5.00 6.70 12.04
CA GLY A 15 5.40 5.92 10.87
C GLY A 15 6.40 6.66 10.00
N GLY A 16 6.21 7.96 9.75
CA GLY A 16 7.14 8.77 8.97
C GLY A 16 8.51 8.91 9.64
N VAL A 17 8.54 9.16 10.96
CA VAL A 17 9.80 9.17 11.73
C VAL A 17 10.48 7.80 11.67
N TYR A 18 9.71 6.73 11.88
CA TYR A 18 10.21 5.35 11.79
C TYR A 18 10.85 5.06 10.43
N LEU A 19 10.16 5.37 9.33
CA LEU A 19 10.66 5.13 7.97
C LEU A 19 11.94 5.95 7.68
N SER A 20 11.98 7.21 8.12
CA SER A 20 13.17 8.04 7.97
C SER A 20 14.38 7.46 8.71
N VAL A 21 14.20 7.04 9.96
CA VAL A 21 15.29 6.55 10.80
C VAL A 21 15.83 5.19 10.33
N MET A 22 14.93 4.30 9.92
CA MET A 22 15.28 2.92 9.58
C MET A 22 15.79 2.77 8.14
N TYR A 23 15.26 3.56 7.19
CA TYR A 23 15.47 3.29 5.77
C TYR A 23 16.24 4.36 5.03
N ILE A 24 16.33 5.58 5.54
CA ILE A 24 17.07 6.66 4.88
C ILE A 24 18.43 6.81 5.51
N ASN A 25 19.44 6.32 4.79
CA ASN A 25 20.83 6.36 5.24
C ASN A 25 21.78 6.61 4.04
N PRO A 26 21.94 7.87 3.61
CA PRO A 26 22.85 8.22 2.54
C PRO A 26 24.31 8.08 2.99
N TYR A 27 25.14 7.47 2.14
CA TYR A 27 26.56 7.23 2.45
C TYR A 27 27.38 8.50 2.58
N SER A 28 26.97 9.61 1.96
CA SER A 28 27.75 10.85 1.85
C SER A 28 27.31 11.95 2.83
N GLY A 29 26.32 11.71 3.67
CA GLY A 29 25.71 12.77 4.49
C GLY A 29 24.82 13.74 3.68
N VAL A 30 24.86 13.65 2.35
CA VAL A 30 24.01 14.37 1.40
C VAL A 30 23.05 13.38 0.78
N ALA A 31 21.75 13.69 0.80
CA ALA A 31 20.70 12.84 0.25
C ALA A 31 20.02 13.54 -0.93
N ALA A 32 20.12 12.99 -2.15
CA ALA A 32 19.26 13.40 -3.23
C ALA A 32 17.81 12.92 -2.94
N LEU A 33 16.81 13.73 -3.27
CA LEU A 33 15.42 13.38 -3.06
C LEU A 33 15.03 12.08 -3.80
N SER A 34 15.51 11.91 -5.04
CA SER A 34 15.32 10.66 -5.81
C SER A 34 15.87 9.45 -5.08
N GLU A 35 17.08 9.58 -4.49
CA GLU A 35 17.70 8.52 -3.71
C GLU A 35 16.86 8.15 -2.48
N MET A 36 16.40 9.15 -1.75
CA MET A 36 15.55 8.95 -0.58
C MET A 36 14.25 8.20 -0.94
N ILE A 37 13.57 8.61 -2.01
CA ILE A 37 12.33 7.96 -2.44
C ILE A 37 12.58 6.51 -2.88
N LEU A 38 13.68 6.24 -3.57
CA LEU A 38 14.03 4.87 -3.95
C LEU A 38 14.38 4.00 -2.74
N GLN A 39 15.08 4.55 -1.73
CA GLN A 39 15.32 3.85 -0.48
C GLN A 39 14.03 3.58 0.29
N LEU A 40 13.07 4.50 0.26
CA LEU A 40 11.76 4.35 0.91
C LEU A 40 10.90 3.27 0.24
N SER A 41 10.86 3.23 -1.08
CA SER A 41 10.03 2.28 -1.85
C SER A 41 10.55 0.85 -1.88
N GLY A 42 11.77 0.60 -1.44
CA GLY A 42 12.37 -0.73 -1.41
C GLY A 42 13.84 -0.73 -1.79
N SER A 43 14.47 -1.89 -1.76
CA SER A 43 15.89 -2.08 -2.00
C SER A 43 16.33 -1.59 -3.39
N ARG A 44 17.46 -0.87 -3.44
CA ARG A 44 18.17 -0.52 -4.68
C ARG A 44 18.74 -1.73 -5.43
N GLY A 45 18.94 -2.82 -4.72
CA GLY A 45 19.57 -4.03 -5.23
C GLY A 45 18.56 -5.12 -5.54
N ARG A 46 19.07 -6.14 -6.24
CA ARG A 46 18.44 -7.44 -6.31
C ARG A 46 18.23 -7.91 -4.88
N PHE A 47 17.06 -8.48 -4.59
CA PHE A 47 17.00 -9.41 -3.49
C PHE A 47 18.21 -10.33 -3.67
N ALA A 48 19.11 -10.29 -2.69
CA ALA A 48 20.39 -10.98 -2.80
C ALA A 48 20.13 -12.43 -3.25
N LEU A 49 20.99 -12.91 -4.12
CA LEU A 49 20.95 -14.24 -4.71
C LEU A 49 20.74 -15.31 -3.63
N GLY A 50 19.51 -15.60 -3.26
CA GLY A 50 19.13 -16.57 -2.25
C GLY A 50 17.92 -16.10 -1.45
N PHE A 51 17.07 -17.05 -1.05
CA PHE A 51 15.99 -16.79 -0.11
C PHE A 51 16.58 -16.28 1.19
N SER A 52 16.37 -15.01 1.48
CA SER A 52 16.77 -14.39 2.74
C SER A 52 15.52 -13.99 3.52
N TYR A 53 15.38 -14.54 4.72
CA TYR A 53 14.34 -14.12 5.66
C TYR A 53 14.47 -12.64 6.03
N SER A 54 15.69 -12.09 5.98
CA SER A 54 15.95 -10.68 6.25
C SER A 54 15.23 -9.75 5.25
N ASP A 55 15.18 -10.12 3.97
CA ASP A 55 14.54 -9.32 2.94
C ASP A 55 13.02 -9.33 3.09
N LEU A 56 12.44 -10.48 3.47
CA LEU A 56 11.02 -10.60 3.78
C LEU A 56 10.64 -9.68 4.96
N VAL A 57 11.44 -9.75 6.04
CA VAL A 57 11.21 -8.95 7.23
C VAL A 57 11.41 -7.48 6.92
N ASP A 58 12.49 -7.11 6.20
CA ASP A 58 12.77 -5.72 5.81
C ASP A 58 11.60 -5.12 5.02
N PHE A 59 11.10 -5.85 4.02
CA PHE A 59 10.00 -5.37 3.21
C PHE A 59 8.68 -5.28 3.99
N GLY A 60 8.37 -6.27 4.82
CA GLY A 60 7.22 -6.24 5.71
C GLY A 60 7.27 -5.07 6.70
N MET A 61 8.44 -4.77 7.24
CA MET A 61 8.65 -3.65 8.15
C MET A 61 8.53 -2.28 7.45
N ARG A 62 8.86 -2.17 6.15
CA ARG A 62 8.59 -0.95 5.36
C ARG A 62 7.12 -0.67 5.22
N LEU A 63 6.31 -1.70 4.99
CA LEU A 63 4.85 -1.59 4.87
C LEU A 63 4.14 -1.52 6.22
N PHE A 64 4.86 -1.66 7.34
CA PHE A 64 4.26 -1.71 8.68
C PHE A 64 3.34 -0.51 9.01
N PRO A 65 3.69 0.76 8.71
CA PRO A 65 2.77 1.88 8.92
C PRO A 65 1.48 1.76 8.10
N GLU A 66 1.56 1.21 6.89
CA GLU A 66 0.41 0.96 6.01
C GLU A 66 -0.48 -0.15 6.57
N PHE A 67 0.09 -1.24 7.09
CA PHE A 67 -0.64 -2.32 7.76
C PHE A 67 -1.42 -1.83 8.97
N ILE A 68 -0.83 -0.94 9.78
CA ILE A 68 -1.54 -0.33 10.91
C ILE A 68 -2.70 0.55 10.42
N PHE A 69 -2.50 1.30 9.34
CA PHE A 69 -3.58 2.08 8.75
C PHE A 69 -4.70 1.19 8.23
N GLU A 70 -4.39 0.11 7.52
CA GLU A 70 -5.37 -0.85 6.99
C GLU A 70 -6.20 -1.50 8.11
N LEU A 71 -5.55 -1.89 9.21
CA LEU A 71 -6.23 -2.41 10.39
C LEU A 71 -7.25 -1.40 10.91
N TYR A 72 -6.81 -0.17 11.10
CA TYR A 72 -7.63 0.87 11.70
C TYR A 72 -8.76 1.33 10.76
N ALA A 73 -8.44 1.60 9.50
CA ALA A 73 -9.40 2.06 8.50
C ALA A 73 -10.38 0.94 8.09
N GLY A 74 -9.90 -0.31 7.99
CA GLY A 74 -10.71 -1.46 7.70
C GLY A 74 -11.80 -1.69 8.75
N ILE A 75 -11.46 -1.65 10.01
CA ILE A 75 -12.43 -1.81 11.11
C ILE A 75 -13.39 -0.60 11.18
N MET A 76 -12.89 0.59 10.92
CA MET A 76 -13.69 1.81 11.04
C MET A 76 -14.84 1.87 10.04
N LEU A 77 -14.57 1.57 8.77
CA LEU A 77 -15.59 1.60 7.72
C LEU A 77 -16.63 0.49 7.94
N TYR A 78 -16.20 -0.71 8.27
CA TYR A 78 -17.08 -1.83 8.58
C TYR A 78 -18.07 -1.50 9.71
N ARG A 79 -17.58 -0.96 10.84
CA ARG A 79 -18.45 -0.54 11.95
C ARG A 79 -19.42 0.55 11.53
N HIS A 80 -18.95 1.52 10.73
CA HIS A 80 -19.82 2.57 10.23
C HIS A 80 -20.90 2.01 9.29
N PHE A 81 -20.56 1.00 8.51
CA PHE A 81 -21.46 0.31 7.62
C PHE A 81 -22.53 -0.49 8.39
N CYS A 82 -22.17 -1.27 9.39
CA CYS A 82 -23.11 -1.99 10.25
C CYS A 82 -24.09 -1.04 10.95
N THR A 83 -23.59 0.07 11.50
CA THR A 83 -24.45 1.08 12.13
C THR A 83 -25.40 1.74 11.12
N ALA A 84 -24.90 2.05 9.91
CA ALA A 84 -25.70 2.64 8.85
C ALA A 84 -26.78 1.70 8.33
N SER A 85 -26.53 0.37 8.29
CA SER A 85 -27.51 -0.61 7.83
C SER A 85 -28.79 -0.58 8.68
N ILE A 86 -28.66 -0.45 9.98
CA ILE A 86 -29.79 -0.43 10.92
C ILE A 86 -30.58 0.88 10.85
N TYR A 87 -29.89 2.02 10.81
CA TYR A 87 -30.55 3.33 10.99
C TYR A 87 -30.82 4.08 9.66
N ILE A 88 -29.98 3.89 8.65
CA ILE A 88 -30.05 4.66 7.39
C ILE A 88 -30.75 3.87 6.30
N PHE A 89 -30.44 2.58 6.13
CA PHE A 89 -30.95 1.81 4.99
C PHE A 89 -32.42 1.43 5.13
N SER A 90 -32.97 1.43 6.33
CA SER A 90 -34.42 1.31 6.53
C SER A 90 -35.21 2.50 5.99
N ARG A 91 -34.56 3.66 5.84
CA ARG A 91 -35.18 4.92 5.44
C ARG A 91 -34.65 5.49 4.12
N TYR A 92 -33.54 4.99 3.58
CA TYR A 92 -32.86 5.57 2.42
C TYR A 92 -32.59 4.51 1.35
N PRO A 93 -33.28 4.59 0.19
CA PRO A 93 -33.18 3.56 -0.85
C PRO A 93 -31.86 3.55 -1.63
N TYR A 94 -31.01 4.59 -1.49
CA TYR A 94 -29.81 4.74 -2.32
C TYR A 94 -28.53 4.23 -1.64
N ARG A 95 -28.49 2.93 -1.29
CA ARG A 95 -27.35 2.25 -0.61
C ARG A 95 -26.04 2.42 -1.37
N VAL A 96 -26.03 2.26 -2.69
CA VAL A 96 -24.84 2.39 -3.54
C VAL A 96 -24.26 3.81 -3.48
N LYS A 97 -25.12 4.84 -3.54
CA LYS A 97 -24.66 6.24 -3.44
C LYS A 97 -24.00 6.53 -2.09
N TRP A 98 -24.56 5.98 -1.02
CA TRP A 98 -23.96 6.08 0.31
C TRP A 98 -22.59 5.40 0.34
N TYR A 99 -22.49 4.15 -0.17
CA TYR A 99 -21.24 3.41 -0.21
C TYR A 99 -20.13 4.14 -0.99
N ILE A 100 -20.45 4.64 -2.19
CA ILE A 100 -19.46 5.40 -3.01
C ILE A 100 -18.95 6.63 -2.27
N ARG A 101 -19.82 7.32 -1.54
CA ARG A 101 -19.41 8.47 -0.72
C ARG A 101 -18.46 8.04 0.40
N GLU A 102 -18.76 6.96 1.10
CA GLU A 102 -17.89 6.45 2.18
C GLU A 102 -16.56 5.92 1.64
N ALA A 103 -16.58 5.22 0.50
CA ALA A 103 -15.37 4.80 -0.20
C ALA A 103 -14.51 6.03 -0.63
N GLY A 104 -15.16 7.11 -1.06
CA GLY A 104 -14.48 8.39 -1.33
C GLY A 104 -13.87 9.03 -0.08
N HIS A 105 -14.58 9.00 1.06
CA HIS A 105 -14.03 9.47 2.33
C HIS A 105 -12.82 8.61 2.78
N LEU A 106 -12.87 7.29 2.59
CA LEU A 106 -11.73 6.41 2.83
C LEU A 106 -10.55 6.79 1.94
N GLY A 107 -10.78 6.99 0.63
CA GLY A 107 -9.74 7.43 -0.30
C GLY A 107 -9.10 8.75 0.13
N GLY A 108 -9.91 9.73 0.55
CA GLY A 108 -9.41 10.99 1.11
C GLY A 108 -8.57 10.79 2.38
N ALA A 109 -9.01 9.91 3.28
CA ALA A 109 -8.26 9.60 4.50
C ALA A 109 -6.92 8.92 4.19
N VAL A 110 -6.87 8.01 3.22
CA VAL A 110 -5.64 7.37 2.72
C VAL A 110 -4.68 8.41 2.16
N CYS A 111 -5.16 9.31 1.29
CA CYS A 111 -4.32 10.35 0.69
C CYS A 111 -3.72 11.27 1.78
N ILE A 112 -4.52 11.68 2.76
CA ILE A 112 -4.04 12.53 3.87
C ILE A 112 -3.01 11.78 4.72
N PHE A 113 -3.28 10.51 5.05
CA PHE A 113 -2.37 9.67 5.81
C PHE A 113 -1.02 9.53 5.11
N ASN A 114 -1.02 9.13 3.84
CA ASN A 114 0.19 8.92 3.06
C ASN A 114 0.97 10.22 2.80
N LEU A 115 0.24 11.35 2.60
CA LEU A 115 0.86 12.67 2.49
C LEU A 115 1.62 13.05 3.78
N ILE A 116 0.99 12.86 4.94
CA ILE A 116 1.62 13.15 6.24
C ILE A 116 2.81 12.23 6.46
N LEU A 117 2.65 10.92 6.21
CA LEU A 117 3.71 9.92 6.33
C LEU A 117 4.94 10.33 5.51
N LEU A 118 4.73 10.64 4.23
CA LEU A 118 5.79 11.04 3.30
C LEU A 118 6.43 12.39 3.70
N ALA A 119 5.61 13.39 4.04
CA ALA A 119 6.10 14.69 4.47
C ALA A 119 6.94 14.60 5.74
N VAL A 120 6.51 13.84 6.74
CA VAL A 120 7.26 13.64 7.99
C VAL A 120 8.54 12.86 7.72
N THR A 121 8.51 11.84 6.85
CA THR A 121 9.72 11.10 6.45
C THR A 121 10.76 12.04 5.83
N ILE A 122 10.36 12.89 4.89
CA ILE A 122 11.26 13.84 4.23
C ILE A 122 11.77 14.88 5.22
N LEU A 123 10.90 15.48 6.04
CA LEU A 123 11.27 16.51 7.00
C LEU A 123 12.25 15.97 8.07
N THR A 124 12.00 14.75 8.57
CA THR A 124 12.90 14.12 9.54
C THR A 124 14.25 13.80 8.92
N SER A 125 14.26 13.38 7.65
CA SER A 125 15.51 13.11 6.90
C SER A 125 16.27 14.38 6.60
N ALA A 126 15.59 15.47 6.23
CA ALA A 126 16.20 16.78 6.02
C ALA A 126 16.79 17.39 7.30
N GLY A 127 16.27 17.01 8.48
CA GLY A 127 16.86 17.38 9.77
C GLY A 127 18.12 16.59 10.12
N ARG A 128 18.41 15.48 9.43
CA ARG A 128 19.57 14.61 9.68
C ARG A 128 20.64 14.71 8.59
N TYR A 129 20.25 15.04 7.37
CA TYR A 129 21.11 15.04 6.19
C TYR A 129 20.87 16.30 5.36
N GLU A 130 21.88 16.70 4.60
CA GLU A 130 21.72 17.76 3.60
C GLU A 130 20.87 17.24 2.43
N LEU A 131 19.68 17.82 2.25
CA LEU A 131 18.73 17.39 1.22
C LEU A 131 18.99 18.15 -0.09
N GLN A 132 19.26 17.43 -1.17
CA GLN A 132 19.30 17.97 -2.53
C GLN A 132 18.02 17.62 -3.27
N ILE A 133 17.29 18.65 -3.70
CA ILE A 133 16.04 18.49 -4.46
C ILE A 133 16.40 18.41 -5.94
N ASP A 134 16.18 17.23 -6.53
CA ASP A 134 16.37 16.95 -7.94
C ASP A 134 15.02 16.74 -8.66
N SER A 135 14.97 17.00 -9.97
CA SER A 135 13.74 16.88 -10.76
C SER A 135 13.22 15.44 -10.82
N ALA A 136 14.12 14.46 -10.86
CA ALA A 136 13.75 13.04 -10.80
C ALA A 136 13.09 12.69 -9.48
N GLY A 137 13.61 13.22 -8.38
CA GLY A 137 13.06 13.00 -7.03
C GLY A 137 11.64 13.52 -6.88
N ILE A 138 11.33 14.69 -7.44
CA ILE A 138 9.95 15.23 -7.40
C ILE A 138 8.98 14.30 -8.15
N VAL A 139 9.38 13.80 -9.33
CA VAL A 139 8.55 12.89 -10.12
C VAL A 139 8.38 11.54 -9.42
N LEU A 140 9.47 10.97 -8.89
CA LEU A 140 9.43 9.72 -8.15
C LEU A 140 8.59 9.84 -6.87
N MET A 141 8.66 10.97 -6.17
CA MET A 141 7.83 11.27 -5.01
C MET A 141 6.33 11.25 -5.36
N ALA A 142 5.96 11.85 -6.50
CA ALA A 142 4.58 11.84 -6.97
C ALA A 142 4.11 10.41 -7.31
N TYR A 143 4.93 9.60 -7.99
CA TYR A 143 4.63 8.20 -8.25
C TYR A 143 4.53 7.37 -6.97
N HIS A 144 5.45 7.54 -6.04
CA HIS A 144 5.41 6.88 -4.74
C HIS A 144 4.11 7.20 -4.01
N PHE A 145 3.77 8.48 -3.90
CA PHE A 145 2.54 8.91 -3.26
C PHE A 145 1.29 8.28 -3.90
N LEU A 146 1.18 8.30 -5.23
CA LEU A 146 0.00 7.79 -5.93
C LEU A 146 -0.10 6.27 -5.84
N ILE A 147 1.00 5.54 -6.09
CA ILE A 147 1.06 4.09 -6.09
C ILE A 147 0.72 3.54 -4.69
N HIS A 148 1.37 4.06 -3.64
CA HIS A 148 1.11 3.63 -2.26
C HIS A 148 -0.30 4.03 -1.80
N SER A 149 -0.80 5.22 -2.16
CA SER A 149 -2.17 5.60 -1.83
C SER A 149 -3.21 4.69 -2.47
N LEU A 150 -3.04 4.32 -3.74
CA LEU A 150 -3.94 3.39 -4.42
C LEU A 150 -3.86 1.99 -3.82
N TRP A 151 -2.67 1.53 -3.44
CA TRP A 151 -2.47 0.25 -2.78
C TRP A 151 -3.18 0.19 -1.42
N ILE A 152 -2.89 1.14 -0.53
CA ILE A 152 -3.51 1.24 0.80
C ILE A 152 -5.04 1.32 0.68
N TYR A 153 -5.54 2.11 -0.27
CA TYR A 153 -6.97 2.23 -0.54
C TYR A 153 -7.60 0.89 -0.93
N ALA A 154 -7.00 0.18 -1.87
CA ALA A 154 -7.50 -1.12 -2.34
C ALA A 154 -7.45 -2.17 -1.22
N MET A 155 -6.38 -2.21 -0.42
CA MET A 155 -6.25 -3.14 0.70
C MET A 155 -7.26 -2.82 1.81
N ALA A 156 -7.41 -1.54 2.20
CA ALA A 156 -8.41 -1.14 3.19
C ALA A 156 -9.84 -1.45 2.74
N LEU A 157 -10.18 -1.27 1.45
CA LEU A 157 -11.46 -1.73 0.90
C LEU A 157 -11.61 -3.25 0.98
N SER A 158 -10.55 -4.01 0.67
CA SER A 158 -10.56 -5.48 0.75
C SER A 158 -10.87 -5.95 2.17
N VAL A 159 -10.24 -5.34 3.19
CA VAL A 159 -10.54 -5.63 4.60
C VAL A 159 -12.02 -5.38 4.89
N ASN A 160 -12.55 -4.24 4.45
CA ASN A 160 -13.96 -3.89 4.69
C ASN A 160 -14.95 -4.86 4.04
N LEU A 161 -14.69 -5.24 2.78
CA LEU A 161 -15.57 -6.15 2.04
C LEU A 161 -15.52 -7.56 2.62
N LEU A 162 -14.33 -8.05 2.98
CA LEU A 162 -14.19 -9.37 3.61
C LEU A 162 -14.77 -9.39 5.03
N ALA A 163 -14.73 -8.25 5.75
CA ALA A 163 -15.30 -8.14 7.08
C ALA A 163 -16.83 -8.40 7.11
N ILE A 164 -17.52 -8.15 6.00
CA ILE A 164 -18.95 -8.45 5.87
C ILE A 164 -19.22 -9.95 6.01
N TYR A 165 -18.30 -10.79 5.53
CA TYR A 165 -18.45 -12.25 5.52
C TYR A 165 -17.79 -12.94 6.70
N PHE A 166 -16.63 -12.45 7.14
CA PHE A 166 -15.74 -13.15 8.09
C PHE A 166 -15.54 -12.40 9.42
N GLY A 167 -16.15 -11.22 9.57
CA GLY A 167 -15.85 -10.33 10.70
C GLY A 167 -14.53 -9.57 10.52
N SER A 168 -14.37 -8.48 11.27
CA SER A 168 -13.27 -7.52 11.06
C SER A 168 -11.87 -8.08 11.31
N ASN A 169 -11.71 -8.88 12.37
CA ASN A 169 -10.40 -9.43 12.76
C ASN A 169 -9.90 -10.48 11.75
N THR A 170 -10.79 -11.38 11.33
CA THR A 170 -10.47 -12.42 10.34
C THR A 170 -10.18 -11.81 8.97
N ALA A 171 -10.98 -10.84 8.55
CA ALA A 171 -10.79 -10.14 7.29
C ALA A 171 -9.44 -9.43 7.21
N TYR A 172 -9.08 -8.71 8.27
CA TYR A 172 -7.76 -8.07 8.37
C TYR A 172 -6.63 -9.11 8.32
N GLY A 173 -6.74 -10.18 9.12
CA GLY A 173 -5.76 -11.27 9.11
C GLY A 173 -5.57 -11.90 7.74
N LEU A 174 -6.66 -12.12 6.98
CA LEU A 174 -6.60 -12.64 5.61
C LEU A 174 -5.89 -11.68 4.65
N VAL A 175 -6.24 -10.39 4.67
CA VAL A 175 -5.63 -9.41 3.76
C VAL A 175 -4.13 -9.26 4.04
N ILE A 176 -3.74 -9.14 5.31
CA ILE A 176 -2.31 -9.07 5.66
C ILE A 176 -1.58 -10.37 5.29
N SER A 177 -2.18 -11.53 5.54
CA SER A 177 -1.58 -12.82 5.15
C SER A 177 -1.34 -12.90 3.65
N VAL A 178 -2.27 -12.45 2.82
CA VAL A 178 -2.10 -12.39 1.37
C VAL A 178 -0.95 -11.46 0.99
N GLN A 179 -0.84 -10.28 1.60
CA GLN A 179 0.26 -9.35 1.35
C GLN A 179 1.61 -9.97 1.76
N LEU A 180 1.70 -10.62 2.92
CA LEU A 180 2.92 -11.30 3.37
C LEU A 180 3.29 -12.48 2.46
N VAL A 181 2.31 -13.25 1.99
CA VAL A 181 2.53 -14.30 0.98
C VAL A 181 3.07 -13.70 -0.32
N CYS A 182 2.51 -12.59 -0.80
CA CYS A 182 3.03 -11.91 -1.98
C CYS A 182 4.48 -11.43 -1.80
N ILE A 183 4.84 -10.91 -0.62
CA ILE A 183 6.23 -10.56 -0.28
C ILE A 183 7.12 -11.81 -0.29
N ALA A 184 6.67 -12.90 0.33
CA ALA A 184 7.42 -14.17 0.33
C ALA A 184 7.61 -14.74 -1.09
N LEU A 185 6.60 -14.62 -1.93
CA LEU A 185 6.66 -15.06 -3.33
C LEU A 185 7.68 -14.26 -4.16
N LEU A 186 7.99 -13.00 -3.83
CA LEU A 186 9.06 -12.27 -4.52
C LEU A 186 10.40 -13.01 -4.42
N ASN A 187 10.74 -13.51 -3.23
CA ASN A 187 11.97 -14.24 -3.00
C ASN A 187 11.89 -15.69 -3.52
N LEU A 188 10.74 -16.35 -3.31
CA LEU A 188 10.54 -17.72 -3.73
C LEU A 188 10.56 -17.86 -5.25
N MET A 189 9.98 -16.92 -5.99
CA MET A 189 9.98 -16.92 -7.45
C MET A 189 11.38 -16.77 -8.03
N ASP A 190 12.24 -15.94 -7.45
CA ASP A 190 13.65 -15.83 -7.87
C ASP A 190 14.39 -17.17 -7.70
N TRP A 191 14.17 -17.84 -6.57
CA TRP A 191 14.76 -19.16 -6.30
C TRP A 191 14.21 -20.23 -7.26
N LEU A 192 12.89 -20.29 -7.49
CA LEU A 192 12.25 -21.25 -8.38
C LEU A 192 12.71 -21.09 -9.84
N VAL A 193 12.77 -19.86 -10.34
CA VAL A 193 13.24 -19.58 -11.71
C VAL A 193 14.68 -20.07 -11.90
N ARG A 194 15.54 -19.88 -10.92
CA ARG A 194 16.94 -20.34 -10.98
C ARG A 194 17.07 -21.85 -10.91
N TYR A 195 16.25 -22.50 -10.06
CA TYR A 195 16.36 -23.93 -9.82
C TYR A 195 15.76 -24.78 -10.95
N TYR A 196 14.59 -24.40 -11.45
CA TYR A 196 13.83 -25.26 -12.39
C TYR A 196 14.07 -24.96 -13.87
N ASP A 197 14.48 -23.78 -14.20
CA ASP A 197 14.36 -23.33 -15.61
C ASP A 197 15.68 -23.26 -16.35
N GLY A 198 16.83 -23.48 -15.70
CA GLY A 198 18.13 -23.42 -16.37
C GLY A 198 18.36 -22.15 -17.20
N GLY A 199 17.64 -21.05 -16.86
CA GLY A 199 17.74 -19.75 -17.51
C GLY A 199 16.76 -19.50 -18.67
N LYS A 200 15.75 -20.35 -18.90
CA LYS A 200 14.76 -20.17 -19.98
C LYS A 200 13.64 -19.20 -19.59
N LEU A 201 13.19 -19.22 -18.33
CA LEU A 201 12.18 -18.28 -17.83
C LEU A 201 12.88 -17.06 -17.24
N SER A 202 12.66 -15.90 -17.82
CA SER A 202 13.19 -14.68 -17.24
C SER A 202 12.38 -14.33 -15.99
N TYR A 203 13.06 -14.20 -14.86
CA TYR A 203 12.45 -13.73 -13.59
C TYR A 203 11.66 -12.43 -13.77
N GLU A 204 12.15 -11.55 -14.66
CA GLU A 204 11.50 -10.30 -15.03
C GLU A 204 10.07 -10.47 -15.57
N LYS A 205 9.79 -11.59 -16.25
CA LYS A 205 8.46 -11.89 -16.79
C LYS A 205 7.48 -12.35 -15.72
N VAL A 206 7.98 -12.92 -14.63
CA VAL A 206 7.15 -13.49 -13.56
C VAL A 206 6.87 -12.46 -12.49
N ILE A 207 7.87 -11.66 -12.12
CA ILE A 207 7.77 -10.68 -11.05
C ILE A 207 6.65 -9.63 -11.27
N LYS A 208 6.40 -9.27 -12.53
CA LYS A 208 5.34 -8.32 -12.89
C LYS A 208 3.92 -8.76 -12.53
N TRP A 209 3.72 -10.04 -12.23
CA TRP A 209 2.42 -10.55 -11.80
C TRP A 209 2.23 -10.43 -10.27
N ASN A 210 3.29 -10.11 -9.55
CA ASN A 210 3.20 -9.91 -8.11
C ASN A 210 2.80 -8.44 -7.82
N PRO A 211 1.65 -8.18 -7.18
CA PRO A 211 1.18 -6.82 -6.94
C PRO A 211 2.12 -6.01 -6.04
N ILE A 212 2.84 -6.66 -5.13
CA ILE A 212 3.82 -6.02 -4.24
C ILE A 212 5.03 -5.48 -5.02
N ALA A 213 5.42 -6.16 -6.12
CA ALA A 213 6.52 -5.69 -6.95
C ALA A 213 6.27 -4.29 -7.53
N HIS A 214 5.01 -3.93 -7.76
CA HIS A 214 4.63 -2.62 -8.26
C HIS A 214 4.81 -1.48 -7.25
N LEU A 215 5.02 -1.79 -5.97
CA LEU A 215 5.34 -0.79 -4.93
C LEU A 215 6.83 -0.42 -4.96
N VAL A 216 7.69 -1.26 -5.54
CA VAL A 216 9.14 -1.04 -5.58
C VAL A 216 9.51 -0.20 -6.80
N LEU A 217 9.62 1.11 -6.64
CA LEU A 217 9.88 2.03 -7.76
C LEU A 217 11.19 1.73 -8.49
N ALA A 218 12.23 1.30 -7.76
CA ALA A 218 13.54 1.00 -8.32
C ALA A 218 13.52 -0.12 -9.39
N TRP A 219 12.48 -0.93 -9.44
CA TRP A 219 12.37 -2.07 -10.38
C TRP A 219 11.69 -1.71 -11.70
N HIS A 220 11.16 -0.50 -11.80
CA HIS A 220 10.45 -0.04 -12.98
C HIS A 220 11.37 0.58 -14.03
N SER A 221 10.91 0.60 -15.27
CA SER A 221 11.39 1.50 -16.30
C SER A 221 10.62 2.82 -16.28
N SER A 222 11.16 3.85 -16.89
CA SER A 222 10.47 5.12 -17.06
C SER A 222 10.70 5.70 -18.44
N SER A 223 9.63 6.24 -19.04
CA SER A 223 9.69 7.01 -20.27
C SER A 223 10.17 8.46 -20.06
N ILE A 224 10.32 8.90 -18.80
CA ILE A 224 10.79 10.23 -18.43
C ILE A 224 12.30 10.18 -18.28
N GLU A 225 13.03 10.96 -19.09
CA GLU A 225 14.50 10.90 -19.17
C GLU A 225 15.21 11.13 -17.85
N SER A 226 14.79 12.15 -17.07
CA SER A 226 15.37 12.43 -15.76
C SER A 226 15.20 11.27 -14.78
N VAL A 227 14.09 10.54 -14.84
CA VAL A 227 13.82 9.38 -13.98
C VAL A 227 14.57 8.14 -14.48
N SER A 228 14.65 7.93 -15.81
CA SER A 228 15.34 6.79 -16.39
C SER A 228 16.84 6.79 -16.10
N GLN A 229 17.46 7.97 -15.96
CA GLN A 229 18.87 8.11 -15.58
C GLN A 229 19.13 7.66 -14.12
N VAL A 230 18.14 7.79 -13.23
CA VAL A 230 18.24 7.37 -11.83
C VAL A 230 17.88 5.89 -11.65
N LEU A 231 16.96 5.38 -12.49
CA LEU A 231 16.56 3.97 -12.50
C LEU A 231 17.55 3.13 -13.33
N THR A 232 18.74 2.91 -12.82
CA THR A 232 19.86 2.31 -13.56
C THR A 232 19.73 0.81 -13.85
N SER A 233 18.80 0.11 -13.23
CA SER A 233 18.66 -1.34 -13.37
C SER A 233 17.20 -1.77 -13.25
N PRO A 234 16.34 -1.50 -14.23
CA PRO A 234 14.95 -1.92 -14.16
C PRO A 234 14.85 -3.45 -14.19
N TYR A 235 14.29 -4.03 -13.14
CA TYR A 235 14.02 -5.48 -13.06
C TYR A 235 12.77 -5.89 -13.78
N MET A 236 11.75 -5.04 -13.67
CA MET A 236 10.51 -5.20 -14.40
C MET A 236 10.60 -4.39 -15.69
N GLN A 237 10.32 -5.01 -16.80
CA GLN A 237 10.13 -4.30 -18.08
C GLN A 237 8.73 -3.65 -18.11
N VAL A 238 8.38 -2.96 -17.01
CA VAL A 238 7.10 -2.31 -16.83
C VAL A 238 7.35 -0.83 -16.52
N ASP A 239 6.72 0.05 -17.27
CA ASP A 239 6.79 1.49 -17.02
C ASP A 239 5.99 1.85 -15.75
N LEU A 240 6.48 2.84 -14.98
CA LEU A 240 5.79 3.37 -13.79
C LEU A 240 4.33 3.74 -14.06
N LYS A 241 4.02 4.27 -15.24
CA LYS A 241 2.65 4.62 -15.66
C LYS A 241 1.76 3.39 -15.73
N CYS A 242 2.27 2.26 -16.23
CA CYS A 242 1.51 1.02 -16.33
C CYS A 242 1.15 0.49 -14.93
N SER A 243 2.08 0.55 -13.98
CA SER A 243 1.83 0.16 -12.59
C SER A 243 0.78 1.04 -11.91
N LEU A 244 0.86 2.35 -12.14
CA LEU A 244 -0.14 3.29 -11.65
C LEU A 244 -1.54 2.98 -12.22
N ILE A 245 -1.65 2.74 -13.53
CA ILE A 245 -2.92 2.39 -14.18
C ILE A 245 -3.46 1.07 -13.64
N MET A 246 -2.60 0.05 -13.48
CA MET A 246 -3.00 -1.24 -12.95
C MET A 246 -3.58 -1.12 -11.53
N LEU A 247 -2.91 -0.39 -10.63
CA LEU A 247 -3.40 -0.17 -9.27
C LEU A 247 -4.67 0.69 -9.23
N LEU A 248 -4.80 1.67 -10.12
CA LEU A 248 -6.02 2.45 -10.28
C LEU A 248 -7.20 1.56 -10.70
N LEU A 249 -7.00 0.70 -11.71
CA LEU A 249 -8.02 -0.26 -12.15
C LEU A 249 -8.38 -1.24 -11.03
N PHE A 250 -7.40 -1.71 -10.27
CA PHE A 250 -7.64 -2.57 -9.11
C PHE A 250 -8.51 -1.87 -8.05
N GLY A 251 -8.22 -0.61 -7.71
CA GLY A 251 -9.05 0.18 -6.80
C GLY A 251 -10.48 0.40 -7.31
N ILE A 252 -10.65 0.65 -8.62
CA ILE A 252 -11.98 0.78 -9.25
C ILE A 252 -12.74 -0.54 -9.18
N ILE A 253 -12.10 -1.68 -9.48
CA ILE A 253 -12.71 -3.00 -9.41
C ILE A 253 -13.16 -3.30 -7.98
N MET A 254 -12.32 -3.06 -6.98
CA MET A 254 -12.68 -3.28 -5.57
C MET A 254 -13.86 -2.39 -5.13
N THR A 255 -13.87 -1.12 -5.57
CA THR A 255 -14.99 -0.21 -5.31
C THR A 255 -16.28 -0.70 -5.98
N SER A 256 -16.19 -1.21 -7.20
CA SER A 256 -17.35 -1.73 -7.95
C SER A 256 -17.91 -3.01 -7.31
N ILE A 257 -17.04 -3.92 -6.88
CA ILE A 257 -17.44 -5.14 -6.15
C ILE A 257 -18.16 -4.74 -4.85
N GLY A 258 -17.64 -3.78 -4.11
CA GLY A 258 -18.27 -3.30 -2.89
C GLY A 258 -19.64 -2.66 -3.13
N ALA A 259 -19.77 -1.87 -4.20
CA ALA A 259 -21.06 -1.30 -4.59
C ALA A 259 -22.09 -2.38 -4.91
N PHE A 260 -21.67 -3.46 -5.59
CA PHE A 260 -22.53 -4.61 -5.89
C PHE A 260 -22.94 -5.36 -4.61
N ILE A 261 -21.99 -5.65 -3.71
CA ILE A 261 -22.26 -6.32 -2.44
C ILE A 261 -23.26 -5.52 -1.60
N VAL A 262 -23.05 -4.21 -1.45
CA VAL A 262 -23.93 -3.33 -0.66
C VAL A 262 -25.35 -3.23 -1.26
N LYS A 263 -25.47 -3.39 -2.57
CA LYS A 263 -26.79 -3.41 -3.23
C LYS A 263 -27.58 -4.68 -2.92
N GLU A 264 -26.91 -5.83 -2.97
CA GLU A 264 -27.59 -7.15 -2.90
C GLU A 264 -27.75 -7.67 -1.46
N TYR A 265 -26.82 -7.32 -0.57
CA TYR A 265 -26.84 -7.84 0.80
C TYR A 265 -27.73 -7.00 1.73
N ASP A 266 -28.71 -7.65 2.36
CA ASP A 266 -29.37 -7.13 3.56
C ASP A 266 -28.48 -7.43 4.76
N LEU A 267 -27.75 -6.40 5.17
CA LEU A 267 -26.76 -6.49 6.25
C LEU A 267 -27.46 -6.50 7.60
N LEU A 268 -27.87 -7.67 7.99
CA LEU A 268 -28.13 -7.98 9.38
C LEU A 268 -26.76 -8.13 10.04
N VAL A 269 -26.55 -7.42 11.15
CA VAL A 269 -25.38 -7.62 12.02
C VAL A 269 -25.25 -9.13 12.23
N SER A 270 -24.15 -9.73 11.79
CA SER A 270 -23.91 -11.13 12.12
C SER A 270 -23.83 -11.20 13.64
N ASP A 271 -24.60 -12.08 14.25
CA ASP A 271 -24.68 -12.26 15.72
C ASP A 271 -23.31 -12.53 16.37
N LEU A 272 -22.29 -12.80 15.58
CA LEU A 272 -20.91 -13.04 15.98
C LEU A 272 -20.17 -11.84 16.62
N GLU A 273 -20.63 -10.59 16.40
CA GLU A 273 -20.01 -9.41 17.03
C GLU A 273 -20.90 -8.74 18.09
N ALA A 274 -22.13 -9.22 18.27
CA ALA A 274 -23.03 -8.73 19.30
C ALA A 274 -22.66 -9.21 20.72
N GLU A 275 -21.77 -10.20 20.83
CA GLU A 275 -21.37 -10.82 22.11
C GLU A 275 -20.06 -10.28 22.69
N VAL A 276 -19.44 -9.26 22.11
CA VAL A 276 -18.24 -8.64 22.73
C VAL A 276 -18.66 -7.35 23.43
N PRO A 277 -18.65 -7.33 24.78
CA PRO A 277 -18.99 -6.16 25.59
C PRO A 277 -18.01 -4.98 25.44
#